data_2a94bdc56e32dee87410b7bac88a3cf5
#
_entry.id   2a94bdc56e32dee87410b7bac88a3cf5
#
_cell.length_a   1.000
_cell.length_b   1.000
_cell.length_c   1.000
_cell.angle_alpha   90.00
_cell.angle_beta   90.00
_cell.angle_gamma   90.00
#
_symmetry.space_group_name_H-M   'P 1'
#
loop_
_entity.id
_entity.type
_entity.pdbx_description
1 polymer ?
#
loop_
_entity_poly.entity_id
_entity_poly.type
_entity_poly.pdbx_seq_one_letter_code
_entity_poly.pdbx_strand_id
1 'polypeptide(L)'
;TIMRLFYDLKEEQPEKGTIEFLGERIDRKDTDEIVRMGIGYVPEGREVFPELTVMENITIGAYTRKDKQGIQSDLENVFNHFPILKERKSQQAGLMSGGEQQMLAIGRALMSRPKLLMLDEPSLGISPILTKEIFGIIKNINEKDGVTILLVEQNVNMALKYSKFAYLLENGRIVRADKPEVLREDEDIKEFYLGIATEQSVKGYKRYRRKVRFR
;
A
#
# COMPACT_ATOMS: atom_id res chain seq x y z
N THR A 1 4.81 10.56 9.88
CA THR A 1 5.59 9.76 8.95
C THR A 1 5.48 10.21 7.51
N ILE A 2 5.56 9.40 6.45
CA ILE A 2 5.67 9.90 5.07
C ILE A 2 4.54 10.88 4.72
N MET A 3 3.28 10.53 4.99
CA MET A 3 2.12 11.39 4.66
C MET A 3 1.74 12.39 5.76
N ARG A 4 2.42 12.39 6.87
CA ARG A 4 2.11 13.27 8.02
C ARG A 4 0.64 13.22 8.50
N LEU A 5 -0.06 12.11 8.30
CA LEU A 5 -1.48 11.96 8.63
C LEU A 5 -1.78 11.91 10.15
N PHE A 6 -0.76 11.78 10.99
CA PHE A 6 -0.88 11.75 12.46
C PHE A 6 -0.56 13.09 13.14
N TYR A 7 -0.66 14.21 12.43
CA TYR A 7 -0.22 15.54 12.89
C TYR A 7 -1.28 16.38 13.59
N ASP A 8 -2.26 15.79 14.21
CA ASP A 8 -3.06 16.52 15.21
C ASP A 8 -2.33 16.64 16.56
N LEU A 9 -1.24 15.93 16.75
CA LEU A 9 -0.36 16.04 17.90
C LEU A 9 0.88 16.82 17.47
N LYS A 10 0.97 18.09 17.84
CA LYS A 10 2.02 19.06 17.50
C LYS A 10 3.47 18.65 17.83
N GLU A 11 3.74 17.43 18.22
CA GLU A 11 5.00 17.01 18.85
C GLU A 11 5.74 15.86 18.19
N GLU A 12 5.21 15.18 17.16
CA GLU A 12 5.91 14.02 16.59
C GLU A 12 6.49 14.25 15.19
N GLN A 13 7.47 15.14 15.10
CA GLN A 13 8.45 15.01 14.02
C GLN A 13 9.30 13.75 14.32
N PRO A 14 9.76 13.00 13.28
CA PRO A 14 10.71 11.93 13.53
C PRO A 14 11.89 12.55 14.29
N GLU A 15 12.12 12.10 15.51
CA GLU A 15 13.16 12.65 16.39
C GLU A 15 14.53 12.62 15.72
N LYS A 16 14.75 11.71 14.79
CA LYS A 16 16.00 11.53 14.03
C LYS A 16 15.70 11.03 12.62
N GLY A 17 16.42 11.56 11.64
CA GLY A 17 16.36 11.13 10.25
C GLY A 17 15.72 12.15 9.32
N THR A 18 15.77 11.83 8.03
CA THR A 18 15.19 12.61 6.94
C THR A 18 14.41 11.71 6.03
N ILE A 19 13.36 12.24 5.39
CA ILE A 19 12.62 11.54 4.33
C ILE A 19 12.80 12.38 3.07
N GLU A 20 13.29 11.75 2.01
CA GLU A 20 13.50 12.37 0.72
C GLU A 20 12.68 11.65 -0.36
N PHE A 21 12.08 12.42 -1.25
CA PHE A 21 11.36 11.94 -2.42
C PHE A 21 11.82 12.70 -3.66
N LEU A 22 12.32 11.97 -4.66
CA LEU A 22 12.89 12.56 -5.90
C LEU A 22 13.99 13.61 -5.64
N GLY A 23 14.81 13.39 -4.60
CA GLY A 23 15.90 14.31 -4.24
C GLY A 23 15.45 15.54 -3.43
N GLU A 24 14.16 15.63 -3.10
CA GLU A 24 13.62 16.71 -2.28
C GLU A 24 13.17 16.20 -0.91
N ARG A 25 13.53 16.93 0.12
CA ARG A 25 13.20 16.60 1.50
C ARG A 25 11.72 16.87 1.78
N ILE A 26 10.99 15.86 2.29
CA ILE A 26 9.53 15.92 2.49
C ILE A 26 9.08 15.82 3.95
N ASP A 27 9.95 15.50 4.88
CA ASP A 27 9.62 15.34 6.30
C ASP A 27 9.10 16.62 6.98
N ARG A 28 9.22 17.77 6.30
CA ARG A 28 8.71 19.08 6.79
C ARG A 28 7.59 19.66 5.95
N LYS A 29 7.18 18.98 4.86
CA LYS A 29 6.12 19.44 3.95
C LYS A 29 4.75 19.08 4.49
N ASP A 30 3.75 19.85 4.10
CA ASP A 30 2.36 19.55 4.40
C ASP A 30 1.82 18.45 3.48
N THR A 31 0.77 17.75 3.91
CA THR A 31 0.22 16.59 3.20
C THR A 31 -0.19 16.92 1.77
N ASP A 32 -0.78 18.09 1.54
CA ASP A 32 -1.19 18.53 0.21
C ASP A 32 0.00 18.81 -0.72
N GLU A 33 1.12 19.31 -0.20
CA GLU A 33 2.37 19.46 -0.94
C GLU A 33 2.93 18.10 -1.34
N ILE A 34 2.94 17.14 -0.40
CA ILE A 34 3.41 15.76 -0.62
C ILE A 34 2.58 15.08 -1.72
N VAL A 35 1.25 15.25 -1.70
CA VAL A 35 0.35 14.74 -2.75
C VAL A 35 0.67 15.38 -4.10
N ARG A 36 0.88 16.71 -4.15
CA ARG A 36 1.25 17.42 -5.40
C ARG A 36 2.61 17.00 -5.96
N MET A 37 3.54 16.54 -5.13
CA MET A 37 4.81 15.97 -5.57
C MET A 37 4.65 14.61 -6.24
N GLY A 38 3.52 13.95 -6.06
CA GLY A 38 3.17 12.68 -6.69
C GLY A 38 3.24 11.48 -5.74
N ILE A 39 2.96 11.65 -4.45
CA ILE A 39 2.77 10.54 -3.53
C ILE A 39 1.26 10.35 -3.30
N GLY A 40 0.74 9.17 -3.67
CA GLY A 40 -0.61 8.73 -3.34
C GLY A 40 -0.58 7.75 -2.16
N TYR A 41 -1.65 7.72 -1.36
CA TYR A 41 -1.76 6.83 -0.21
C TYR A 41 -3.14 6.21 -0.13
N VAL A 42 -3.18 4.92 0.11
CA VAL A 42 -4.37 4.15 0.43
C VAL A 42 -4.17 3.56 1.82
N PRO A 43 -4.85 4.09 2.84
CA PRO A 43 -4.71 3.64 4.22
C PRO A 43 -5.35 2.26 4.43
N GLU A 44 -5.00 1.62 5.54
CA GLU A 44 -5.77 0.52 6.11
C GLU A 44 -7.22 0.98 6.33
N GLY A 45 -8.18 0.08 6.11
CA GLY A 45 -9.60 0.38 6.33
C GLY A 45 -10.29 1.07 5.15
N ARG A 46 -9.59 1.31 4.01
CA ARG A 46 -10.12 1.83 2.72
C ARG A 46 -10.50 3.31 2.74
N GLU A 47 -11.08 3.81 3.82
CA GLU A 47 -11.50 5.21 4.05
C GLU A 47 -12.23 5.84 2.85
N VAL A 48 -13.21 5.12 2.28
CA VAL A 48 -14.12 5.68 1.28
C VAL A 48 -15.15 6.60 1.96
N PHE A 49 -15.70 7.55 1.21
CA PHE A 49 -16.83 8.37 1.66
C PHE A 49 -18.14 7.61 1.41
N PRO A 50 -18.74 6.97 2.41
CA PRO A 50 -19.81 5.99 2.21
C PRO A 50 -21.11 6.61 1.66
N GLU A 51 -21.39 7.87 1.96
CA GLU A 51 -22.57 8.62 1.50
C GLU A 51 -22.42 9.11 0.06
N LEU A 52 -21.19 9.23 -0.44
CA LEU A 52 -20.91 9.66 -1.81
C LEU A 52 -21.00 8.48 -2.77
N THR A 53 -21.33 8.77 -4.01
CA THR A 53 -21.27 7.81 -5.10
C THR A 53 -19.84 7.37 -5.42
N VAL A 54 -19.69 6.25 -6.12
CA VAL A 54 -18.42 5.78 -6.65
C VAL A 54 -17.74 6.86 -7.49
N MET A 55 -18.50 7.52 -8.38
CA MET A 55 -17.98 8.57 -9.24
C MET A 55 -17.45 9.77 -8.43
N GLU A 56 -18.19 10.21 -7.43
CA GLU A 56 -17.78 11.33 -6.56
C GLU A 56 -16.53 10.97 -5.77
N ASN A 57 -16.47 9.76 -5.18
CA ASN A 57 -15.27 9.26 -4.52
C ASN A 57 -14.02 9.30 -5.42
N ILE A 58 -14.14 8.80 -6.66
CA ILE A 58 -13.03 8.80 -7.61
C ILE A 58 -12.63 10.24 -7.95
N THR A 59 -13.60 11.09 -8.23
CA THR A 59 -13.36 12.47 -8.69
C THR A 59 -12.65 13.32 -7.62
N ILE A 60 -12.94 13.11 -6.33
CA ILE A 60 -12.24 13.76 -5.22
C ILE A 60 -10.73 13.48 -5.26
N GLY A 61 -10.28 12.32 -5.75
CA GLY A 61 -8.87 12.01 -5.89
C GLY A 61 -8.09 12.98 -6.81
N ALA A 62 -8.79 13.69 -7.70
CA ALA A 62 -8.22 14.71 -8.56
C ALA A 62 -8.29 16.14 -7.98
N TYR A 63 -8.64 16.32 -6.70
CA TYR A 63 -8.91 17.62 -6.08
C TYR A 63 -7.77 18.64 -6.27
N THR A 64 -6.51 18.19 -6.22
CA THR A 64 -5.34 19.07 -6.37
C THR A 64 -5.05 19.47 -7.82
N ARG A 65 -5.78 18.92 -8.80
CA ARG A 65 -5.52 19.05 -10.24
C ARG A 65 -6.47 20.04 -10.91
N LYS A 66 -6.00 20.62 -12.03
CA LYS A 66 -6.77 21.58 -12.84
C LYS A 66 -6.87 21.19 -14.33
N ASP A 67 -6.17 20.13 -14.73
CA ASP A 67 -6.06 19.64 -16.11
C ASP A 67 -7.27 18.78 -16.50
N LYS A 68 -8.37 19.38 -16.87
CA LYS A 68 -9.65 18.67 -17.15
C LYS A 68 -9.52 17.50 -18.12
N GLN A 69 -8.76 17.66 -19.22
CA GLN A 69 -8.55 16.57 -20.18
C GLN A 69 -7.78 15.40 -19.57
N GLY A 70 -6.74 15.70 -18.80
CA GLY A 70 -5.98 14.68 -18.10
C GLY A 70 -6.79 13.96 -17.03
N ILE A 71 -7.64 14.68 -16.29
CA ILE A 71 -8.55 14.07 -15.30
C ILE A 71 -9.51 13.10 -15.98
N GLN A 72 -10.07 13.48 -17.15
CA GLN A 72 -10.97 12.59 -17.88
C GLN A 72 -10.25 11.34 -18.40
N SER A 73 -9.03 11.47 -18.90
CA SER A 73 -8.20 10.34 -19.34
C SER A 73 -7.88 9.39 -18.19
N ASP A 74 -7.54 9.94 -17.01
CA ASP A 74 -7.23 9.12 -15.84
C ASP A 74 -8.46 8.42 -15.27
N LEU A 75 -9.63 9.06 -15.35
CA LEU A 75 -10.89 8.44 -14.99
C LEU A 75 -11.17 7.20 -15.87
N GLU A 76 -10.95 7.29 -17.17
CA GLU A 76 -11.09 6.14 -18.07
C GLU A 76 -10.06 5.05 -17.74
N ASN A 77 -8.82 5.40 -17.39
CA ASN A 77 -7.81 4.44 -16.95
C ASN A 77 -8.23 3.74 -15.67
N VAL A 78 -8.77 4.46 -14.69
CA VAL A 78 -9.31 3.86 -13.46
C VAL A 78 -10.41 2.85 -13.80
N PHE A 79 -11.33 3.19 -14.70
CA PHE A 79 -12.38 2.27 -15.13
C PHE A 79 -11.87 1.08 -15.95
N ASN A 80 -10.76 1.23 -16.67
CA ASN A 80 -10.10 0.12 -17.35
C ASN A 80 -9.45 -0.85 -16.36
N HIS A 81 -8.85 -0.35 -15.26
CA HIS A 81 -8.32 -1.17 -14.19
C HIS A 81 -9.42 -1.84 -13.35
N PHE A 82 -10.53 -1.11 -13.12
CA PHE A 82 -11.63 -1.53 -12.25
C PHE A 82 -12.98 -1.38 -12.96
N PRO A 83 -13.34 -2.29 -13.90
CA PRO A 83 -14.59 -2.18 -14.67
C PRO A 83 -15.85 -2.11 -13.79
N ILE A 84 -15.85 -2.80 -12.65
CA ILE A 84 -16.94 -2.78 -11.68
C ILE A 84 -17.27 -1.39 -11.16
N LEU A 85 -16.26 -0.51 -11.05
CA LEU A 85 -16.46 0.88 -10.63
C LEU A 85 -17.20 1.70 -11.69
N LYS A 86 -16.98 1.39 -12.98
CA LYS A 86 -17.72 2.01 -14.09
C LYS A 86 -19.18 1.59 -14.08
N GLU A 87 -19.44 0.30 -13.88
CA GLU A 87 -20.79 -0.27 -13.82
C GLU A 87 -21.59 0.33 -12.66
N ARG A 88 -20.94 0.57 -11.53
CA ARG A 88 -21.54 1.05 -10.29
C ARG A 88 -21.33 2.53 -10.00
N LYS A 89 -20.94 3.34 -11.00
CA LYS A 89 -20.55 4.74 -10.83
C LYS A 89 -21.54 5.63 -10.08
N SER A 90 -22.82 5.33 -10.17
CA SER A 90 -23.92 6.07 -9.49
C SER A 90 -24.34 5.44 -8.16
N GLN A 91 -23.75 4.31 -7.75
CA GLN A 91 -24.05 3.65 -6.48
C GLN A 91 -23.30 4.35 -5.35
N GLN A 92 -23.91 4.44 -4.16
CA GLN A 92 -23.23 4.90 -2.95
C GLN A 92 -22.13 3.91 -2.55
N ALA A 93 -20.95 4.43 -2.18
CA ALA A 93 -19.79 3.63 -1.83
C ALA A 93 -20.02 2.75 -0.59
N GLY A 94 -20.83 3.20 0.35
CA GLY A 94 -21.19 2.44 1.55
C GLY A 94 -21.95 1.13 1.27
N LEU A 95 -22.59 1.01 0.08
CA LEU A 95 -23.33 -0.18 -0.33
C LEU A 95 -22.48 -1.19 -1.13
N MET A 96 -21.19 -0.90 -1.31
CA MET A 96 -20.26 -1.80 -1.99
C MET A 96 -19.66 -2.84 -1.04
N SER A 97 -19.26 -3.98 -1.57
CA SER A 97 -18.51 -4.98 -0.82
C SER A 97 -17.13 -4.42 -0.41
N GLY A 98 -16.53 -5.00 0.63
CA GLY A 98 -15.23 -4.55 1.10
C GLY A 98 -14.12 -4.56 0.04
N GLY A 99 -14.12 -5.51 -0.88
CA GLY A 99 -13.14 -5.52 -1.96
C GLY A 99 -13.42 -4.49 -3.05
N GLU A 100 -14.68 -4.21 -3.35
CA GLU A 100 -15.04 -3.13 -4.27
C GLU A 100 -14.71 -1.75 -3.68
N GLN A 101 -14.87 -1.58 -2.35
CA GLN A 101 -14.43 -0.38 -1.66
C GLN A 101 -12.90 -0.23 -1.69
N GLN A 102 -12.15 -1.34 -1.63
CA GLN A 102 -10.70 -1.31 -1.78
C GLN A 102 -10.29 -0.89 -3.21
N MET A 103 -10.95 -1.43 -4.22
CA MET A 103 -10.75 -1.00 -5.61
C MET A 103 -11.06 0.50 -5.77
N LEU A 104 -12.14 0.97 -5.14
CA LEU A 104 -12.53 2.38 -5.14
C LEU A 104 -11.47 3.27 -4.48
N ALA A 105 -10.93 2.87 -3.33
CA ALA A 105 -9.87 3.61 -2.64
C ALA A 105 -8.59 3.70 -3.48
N ILE A 106 -8.19 2.60 -4.14
CA ILE A 106 -7.05 2.58 -5.06
C ILE A 106 -7.35 3.47 -6.28
N GLY A 107 -8.52 3.34 -6.90
CA GLY A 107 -8.95 4.17 -8.03
C GLY A 107 -8.94 5.67 -7.70
N ARG A 108 -9.44 6.05 -6.53
CA ARG A 108 -9.38 7.42 -6.02
C ARG A 108 -7.93 7.93 -5.89
N ALA A 109 -7.03 7.12 -5.34
CA ALA A 109 -5.63 7.50 -5.19
C ALA A 109 -4.93 7.68 -6.54
N LEU A 110 -5.24 6.88 -7.55
CA LEU A 110 -4.69 6.99 -8.90
C LEU A 110 -5.06 8.31 -9.59
N MET A 111 -6.20 8.92 -9.24
CA MET A 111 -6.63 10.19 -9.82
C MET A 111 -5.68 11.37 -9.51
N SER A 112 -4.84 11.27 -8.49
CA SER A 112 -3.78 12.26 -8.23
C SER A 112 -2.57 12.16 -9.16
N ARG A 113 -2.51 11.17 -10.07
CA ARG A 113 -1.33 10.80 -10.89
C ARG A 113 -0.08 10.55 -10.06
N PRO A 114 -0.10 9.61 -9.13
CA PRO A 114 1.03 9.38 -8.26
C PRO A 114 2.22 8.80 -9.02
N LYS A 115 3.42 9.22 -8.66
CA LYS A 115 4.69 8.56 -9.03
C LYS A 115 5.01 7.42 -8.06
N LEU A 116 4.57 7.58 -6.82
CA LEU A 116 4.63 6.58 -5.74
C LEU A 116 3.23 6.40 -5.16
N LEU A 117 2.70 5.19 -5.23
CA LEU A 117 1.46 4.79 -4.56
C LEU A 117 1.80 3.91 -3.35
N MET A 118 1.44 4.37 -2.17
CA MET A 118 1.60 3.64 -0.93
C MET A 118 0.29 2.93 -0.58
N LEU A 119 0.36 1.64 -0.32
CA LEU A 119 -0.77 0.77 -0.01
C LEU A 119 -0.53 0.11 1.35
N ASP A 120 -1.43 0.36 2.30
CA ASP A 120 -1.33 -0.17 3.65
C ASP A 120 -2.35 -1.29 3.84
N GLU A 121 -1.87 -2.50 4.00
CA GLU A 121 -2.63 -3.76 4.15
C GLU A 121 -3.82 -3.89 3.17
N PRO A 122 -3.62 -3.75 1.85
CA PRO A 122 -4.73 -3.74 0.89
C PRO A 122 -5.49 -5.06 0.79
N SER A 123 -5.00 -6.14 1.40
CA SER A 123 -5.68 -7.45 1.44
C SER A 123 -6.57 -7.66 2.67
N LEU A 124 -6.51 -6.76 3.66
CA LEU A 124 -7.18 -6.95 4.94
C LEU A 124 -8.71 -6.99 4.79
N GLY A 125 -9.32 -8.06 5.32
CA GLY A 125 -10.78 -8.23 5.30
C GLY A 125 -11.37 -8.42 3.90
N ILE A 126 -10.60 -8.93 2.95
CA ILE A 126 -11.02 -9.22 1.57
C ILE A 126 -10.93 -10.73 1.30
N SER A 127 -11.85 -11.25 0.49
CA SER A 127 -11.81 -12.66 0.10
C SER A 127 -10.52 -13.00 -0.69
N PRO A 128 -9.99 -14.24 -0.58
CA PRO A 128 -8.77 -14.64 -1.27
C PRO A 128 -8.83 -14.49 -2.81
N ILE A 129 -10.01 -14.66 -3.40
CA ILE A 129 -10.21 -14.50 -4.84
C ILE A 129 -10.03 -13.03 -5.22
N LEU A 130 -10.71 -12.14 -4.53
CA LEU A 130 -10.69 -10.71 -4.81
C LEU A 130 -9.32 -10.10 -4.45
N THR A 131 -8.65 -10.61 -3.41
CA THR A 131 -7.27 -10.24 -3.09
C THR A 131 -6.33 -10.51 -4.27
N LYS A 132 -6.41 -11.70 -4.88
CA LYS A 132 -5.58 -12.02 -6.07
C LYS A 132 -5.86 -11.09 -7.24
N GLU A 133 -7.12 -10.74 -7.46
CA GLU A 133 -7.53 -9.81 -8.51
C GLU A 133 -6.93 -8.42 -8.26
N ILE A 134 -7.11 -7.86 -7.06
CA ILE A 134 -6.57 -6.54 -6.67
C ILE A 134 -5.06 -6.51 -6.83
N PHE A 135 -4.33 -7.53 -6.36
CA PHE A 135 -2.88 -7.59 -6.51
C PHE A 135 -2.44 -7.74 -7.97
N GLY A 136 -3.22 -8.44 -8.80
CA GLY A 136 -3.01 -8.47 -10.25
C GLY A 136 -3.13 -7.08 -10.87
N ILE A 137 -4.11 -6.30 -10.44
CA ILE A 137 -4.30 -4.91 -10.88
C ILE A 137 -3.16 -4.01 -10.39
N ILE A 138 -2.76 -4.10 -9.12
CA ILE A 138 -1.61 -3.36 -8.55
C ILE A 138 -0.34 -3.64 -9.35
N LYS A 139 -0.10 -4.91 -9.72
CA LYS A 139 1.01 -5.29 -10.60
C LYS A 139 0.92 -4.61 -11.97
N ASN A 140 -0.25 -4.60 -12.59
CA ASN A 140 -0.45 -3.93 -13.88
C ASN A 140 -0.20 -2.42 -13.79
N ILE A 141 -0.65 -1.75 -12.72
CA ILE A 141 -0.39 -0.33 -12.45
C ILE A 141 1.13 -0.07 -12.37
N ASN A 142 1.88 -0.95 -11.69
CA ASN A 142 3.33 -0.82 -11.63
C ASN A 142 4.01 -1.06 -12.99
N GLU A 143 3.62 -2.13 -13.71
CA GLU A 143 4.34 -2.57 -14.92
C GLU A 143 3.95 -1.80 -16.17
N LYS A 144 2.68 -1.38 -16.30
CA LYS A 144 2.16 -0.72 -17.50
C LYS A 144 2.11 0.80 -17.36
N ASP A 145 1.66 1.28 -16.19
CA ASP A 145 1.50 2.73 -15.96
C ASP A 145 2.77 3.35 -15.35
N GLY A 146 3.76 2.52 -14.95
CA GLY A 146 5.04 3.00 -14.42
C GLY A 146 4.96 3.58 -13.01
N VAL A 147 3.88 3.37 -12.28
CA VAL A 147 3.72 3.85 -10.91
C VAL A 147 4.56 2.99 -9.97
N THR A 148 5.44 3.60 -9.18
CA THR A 148 6.15 2.88 -8.12
C THR A 148 5.18 2.53 -6.99
N ILE A 149 5.24 1.29 -6.51
CA ILE A 149 4.37 0.82 -5.43
C ILE A 149 5.21 0.58 -4.16
N LEU A 150 4.80 1.19 -3.05
CA LEU A 150 5.24 0.82 -1.71
C LEU A 150 4.09 0.08 -1.01
N LEU A 151 4.27 -1.21 -0.82
CA LEU A 151 3.27 -2.10 -0.27
C LEU A 151 3.63 -2.47 1.17
N VAL A 152 2.73 -2.24 2.12
CA VAL A 152 2.80 -2.79 3.47
C VAL A 152 1.81 -3.95 3.55
N GLU A 153 2.27 -5.12 3.92
CA GLU A 153 1.44 -6.34 4.01
C GLU A 153 1.88 -7.23 5.17
N GLN A 154 0.90 -7.73 5.90
CA GLN A 154 1.12 -8.74 6.94
C GLN A 154 1.29 -10.14 6.32
N ASN A 155 0.63 -10.40 5.20
CA ASN A 155 0.73 -11.67 4.49
C ASN A 155 2.04 -11.74 3.69
N VAL A 156 3.08 -12.33 4.29
CA VAL A 156 4.42 -12.42 3.70
C VAL A 156 4.41 -13.14 2.34
N ASN A 157 3.58 -14.19 2.15
CA ASN A 157 3.46 -14.87 0.87
C ASN A 157 2.98 -13.93 -0.25
N MET A 158 2.01 -13.07 0.07
CA MET A 158 1.49 -12.08 -0.89
C MET A 158 2.53 -10.99 -1.15
N ALA A 159 3.13 -10.43 -0.11
CA ALA A 159 4.18 -9.42 -0.24
C ALA A 159 5.33 -9.90 -1.12
N LEU A 160 5.91 -11.08 -0.83
CA LEU A 160 7.01 -11.66 -1.59
C LEU A 160 6.62 -12.08 -3.02
N LYS A 161 5.35 -12.38 -3.28
CA LYS A 161 4.89 -12.76 -4.63
C LYS A 161 4.84 -11.58 -5.59
N TYR A 162 4.49 -10.39 -5.10
CA TYR A 162 4.21 -9.22 -5.93
C TYR A 162 5.27 -8.12 -5.84
N SER A 163 6.24 -8.24 -4.93
CA SER A 163 7.34 -7.27 -4.79
C SER A 163 8.57 -7.65 -5.64
N LYS A 164 9.39 -6.64 -5.95
CA LYS A 164 10.72 -6.80 -6.57
C LYS A 164 11.84 -6.72 -5.54
N PHE A 165 11.54 -6.12 -4.40
CA PHE A 165 12.42 -6.01 -3.23
C PHE A 165 11.54 -5.94 -1.98
N ALA A 166 11.96 -6.52 -0.87
CA ALA A 166 11.18 -6.51 0.36
C ALA A 166 12.05 -6.22 1.59
N TYR A 167 11.42 -5.53 2.55
CA TYR A 167 11.97 -5.27 3.86
C TYR A 167 11.12 -5.99 4.90
N LEU A 168 11.75 -6.78 5.75
CA LEU A 168 11.11 -7.40 6.90
C LEU A 168 11.31 -6.51 8.12
N LEU A 169 10.20 -6.08 8.72
CA LEU A 169 10.20 -5.22 9.91
C LEU A 169 9.76 -6.02 11.14
N GLU A 170 10.50 -5.87 12.21
CA GLU A 170 10.13 -6.37 13.54
C GLU A 170 10.34 -5.27 14.57
N ASN A 171 9.32 -5.00 15.38
CA ASN A 171 9.38 -3.98 16.45
C ASN A 171 9.97 -2.63 15.97
N GLY A 172 9.55 -2.16 14.78
CA GLY A 172 9.98 -0.90 14.20
C GLY A 172 11.41 -0.90 13.61
N ARG A 173 12.04 -2.07 13.47
CA ARG A 173 13.40 -2.21 12.91
C ARG A 173 13.40 -3.11 11.68
N ILE A 174 14.17 -2.75 10.68
CA ILE A 174 14.43 -3.62 9.53
C ILE A 174 15.39 -4.72 9.99
N VAL A 175 14.92 -5.96 9.96
CA VAL A 175 15.72 -7.16 10.33
C VAL A 175 16.27 -7.89 9.13
N ARG A 176 15.62 -7.80 7.98
CA ARG A 176 16.08 -8.34 6.68
C ARG A 176 15.66 -7.38 5.56
N ALA A 177 16.44 -7.35 4.50
CA ALA A 177 16.11 -6.60 3.29
C ALA A 177 16.78 -7.29 2.10
N ASP A 178 16.02 -7.82 1.16
CA ASP A 178 16.54 -8.48 -0.03
C ASP A 178 15.45 -8.68 -1.10
N LYS A 179 15.81 -9.30 -2.21
CA LYS A 179 14.90 -9.77 -3.24
C LYS A 179 14.01 -10.90 -2.70
N PRO A 180 12.77 -11.00 -3.18
CA PRO A 180 11.82 -12.04 -2.73
C PRO A 180 12.35 -13.47 -2.85
N GLU A 181 13.15 -13.76 -3.89
CA GLU A 181 13.72 -15.07 -4.12
C GLU A 181 14.69 -15.47 -3.00
N VAL A 182 15.52 -14.52 -2.56
CA VAL A 182 16.48 -14.72 -1.46
C VAL A 182 15.76 -14.87 -0.13
N LEU A 183 14.78 -14.01 0.13
CA LEU A 183 14.01 -14.06 1.40
C LEU A 183 13.20 -15.35 1.53
N ARG A 184 12.71 -15.91 0.43
CA ARG A 184 12.00 -17.21 0.45
C ARG A 184 12.88 -18.39 0.80
N GLU A 185 14.20 -18.30 0.54
CA GLU A 185 15.14 -19.36 0.89
C GLU A 185 15.67 -19.24 2.33
N ASP A 186 15.49 -18.08 2.98
CA ASP A 186 15.89 -17.86 4.36
C ASP A 186 15.10 -18.79 5.32
N GLU A 187 15.80 -19.58 6.10
CA GLU A 187 15.19 -20.58 6.99
C GLU A 187 14.35 -19.95 8.10
N ASP A 188 14.78 -18.80 8.64
CA ASP A 188 14.04 -18.07 9.67
C ASP A 188 12.71 -17.53 9.08
N ILE A 189 12.73 -17.06 7.83
CA ILE A 189 11.52 -16.59 7.15
C ILE A 189 10.58 -17.76 6.83
N LYS A 190 11.11 -18.89 6.35
CA LYS A 190 10.31 -20.10 6.11
C LYS A 190 9.59 -20.56 7.38
N GLU A 191 10.30 -20.63 8.49
CA GLU A 191 9.76 -21.13 9.74
C GLU A 191 8.77 -20.15 10.39
N PHE A 192 9.18 -18.88 10.58
CA PHE A 192 8.42 -17.93 11.41
C PHE A 192 7.32 -17.19 10.64
N TYR A 193 7.48 -16.98 9.33
CA TYR A 193 6.56 -16.13 8.56
C TYR A 193 5.81 -16.88 7.46
N LEU A 194 6.38 -17.95 6.89
CA LEU A 194 5.70 -18.75 5.87
C LEU A 194 5.01 -19.97 6.46
N GLY A 195 5.23 -20.28 7.74
CA GLY A 195 4.62 -21.43 8.42
C GLY A 195 5.10 -22.78 7.89
N ILE A 196 6.26 -22.84 7.24
CA ILE A 196 6.84 -24.06 6.70
C ILE A 196 7.74 -24.67 7.80
N ALA A 197 7.26 -25.76 8.42
CA ALA A 197 8.05 -26.50 9.41
C ALA A 197 9.29 -27.11 8.72
N THR A 198 10.48 -26.72 9.14
CA THR A 198 11.73 -27.36 8.71
C THR A 198 12.14 -28.40 9.75
N GLU A 199 12.83 -29.49 9.34
CA GLU A 199 13.30 -30.54 10.26
C GLU A 199 14.25 -30.02 11.37
N GLN A 200 14.73 -28.77 11.25
CA GLN A 200 15.57 -28.08 12.22
C GLN A 200 14.83 -27.16 13.19
N SER A 201 13.49 -27.04 13.08
CA SER A 201 12.66 -26.05 13.82
C SER A 201 12.78 -26.15 15.34
N VAL A 202 12.98 -27.34 15.90
CA VAL A 202 13.15 -27.57 17.34
C VAL A 202 14.43 -26.93 17.90
N LYS A 203 15.48 -26.80 17.08
CA LYS A 203 16.75 -26.14 17.47
C LYS A 203 16.69 -24.61 17.31
N GLY A 204 15.94 -24.10 16.34
CA GLY A 204 15.78 -22.66 16.07
C GLY A 204 15.07 -21.92 17.19
N TYR A 205 13.97 -22.48 17.74
CA TYR A 205 13.22 -21.88 18.85
C TYR A 205 14.07 -21.61 20.11
N LYS A 206 15.03 -22.50 20.42
CA LYS A 206 15.99 -22.29 21.52
C LYS A 206 17.02 -21.19 21.23
N ARG A 207 17.36 -20.98 19.95
CA ARG A 207 18.34 -19.96 19.52
C ARG A 207 17.74 -18.54 19.56
N TYR A 208 16.47 -18.40 19.18
CA TYR A 208 15.73 -17.13 19.21
C TYR A 208 15.52 -16.67 20.67
N ARG A 209 15.09 -17.53 21.59
CA ARG A 209 14.98 -17.21 23.02
C ARG A 209 16.29 -16.78 23.67
N ARG A 210 17.44 -17.24 23.18
CA ARG A 210 18.77 -16.84 23.69
C ARG A 210 19.18 -15.45 23.20
N LYS A 211 18.83 -15.04 21.95
CA LYS A 211 19.15 -13.69 21.42
C LYS A 211 18.29 -12.60 22.05
N VAL A 212 17.05 -12.87 22.45
CA VAL A 212 16.15 -11.88 23.06
C VAL A 212 16.44 -11.64 24.56
N ARG A 213 17.18 -12.56 25.25
CA ARG A 213 17.48 -12.44 26.68
C ARG A 213 18.70 -11.57 27.03
N PHE A 214 19.46 -11.06 26.06
CA PHE A 214 20.67 -10.26 26.30
C PHE A 214 20.77 -9.09 25.31
N ARG A 215 19.87 -8.08 25.49
CA ARG A 215 20.19 -6.66 25.14
C ARG A 215 19.15 -5.75 25.77
#